data_dd89b23bc1ebfa9f3170168b649fcd8c
#
_entry.id   dd89b23bc1ebfa9f3170168b649fcd8c
#
_cell.length_a   1.000
_cell.length_b   1.000
_cell.length_c   1.000
_cell.angle_alpha   90.00
_cell.angle_beta   90.00
_cell.angle_gamma   90.00
#
_symmetry.space_group_name_H-M   'P 1'
#
loop_
_entity.id
_entity.type
_entity.pdbx_description
1 polymer ?
#
loop_
_entity_poly.entity_id
_entity_poly.type
_entity_poly.pdbx_seq_one_letter_code
_entity_poly.pdbx_strand_id
1 'polypeptide(L)'
;MPKGIIFEVDGTLVDTNVLRARAWQEALARYGRQVRLERVLARLAHSGDQLPAAFLPEEEYERHADELASFYRALYHEEYLPRVKPFPGVTELLHHLRDEGWRIALACTADPDELEHYIELLGVEDLIDARTTDAEVDRTRLNEEIPAEAIRLLGLDRTDGTLAIAGNPYDLEGAVRLGLRCIGLVCGGFSDEELHAAGAIAVFGTPRDLLTRYAESPLVPPSC
;
A
#
# COMPACT_ATOMS: atom_id res chain seq x y z
N MET A 1 -16.01 -14.32 16.38
CA MET A 1 -14.98 -14.90 15.48
C MET A 1 -13.86 -13.88 15.36
N PRO A 2 -12.60 -14.26 15.24
CA PRO A 2 -11.51 -13.31 15.05
C PRO A 2 -11.75 -12.53 13.75
N LYS A 3 -11.54 -11.21 13.80
CA LYS A 3 -11.71 -10.32 12.66
C LYS A 3 -10.32 -9.90 12.19
N GLY A 4 -10.05 -9.99 10.89
CA GLY A 4 -8.79 -9.57 10.30
C GLY A 4 -8.95 -8.28 9.51
N ILE A 5 -7.94 -7.43 9.58
CA ILE A 5 -7.84 -6.26 8.73
C ILE A 5 -6.44 -6.21 8.12
N ILE A 6 -6.37 -6.01 6.82
CA ILE A 6 -5.14 -5.93 6.06
C ILE A 6 -5.00 -4.51 5.56
N PHE A 7 -3.93 -3.84 5.96
CA PHE A 7 -3.58 -2.53 5.45
C PHE A 7 -2.47 -2.64 4.40
N GLU A 8 -2.71 -2.09 3.23
CA GLU A 8 -1.64 -1.61 2.38
C GLU A 8 -0.94 -0.44 3.10
N VAL A 9 0.34 -0.20 2.84
CA VAL A 9 1.14 0.76 3.60
C VAL A 9 1.41 2.04 2.82
N ASP A 10 1.97 1.90 1.62
CA ASP A 10 2.36 3.03 0.76
C ASP A 10 1.14 3.77 0.21
N GLY A 11 1.01 5.07 0.50
CA GLY A 11 -0.16 5.83 0.08
C GLY A 11 -1.45 5.51 0.86
N THR A 12 -1.36 4.70 1.92
CA THR A 12 -2.48 4.29 2.78
C THR A 12 -2.23 4.69 4.24
N LEU A 13 -1.14 4.24 4.83
CA LEU A 13 -0.72 4.60 6.18
C LEU A 13 0.34 5.71 6.17
N VAL A 14 1.20 5.72 5.18
CA VAL A 14 2.28 6.71 5.00
C VAL A 14 2.20 7.39 3.63
N ASP A 15 2.54 8.69 3.60
CA ASP A 15 2.51 9.53 2.40
C ASP A 15 3.82 9.36 1.59
N THR A 16 3.88 8.33 0.78
CA THR A 16 5.05 7.93 0.00
C THR A 16 4.93 8.16 -1.49
N ASN A 17 3.73 8.17 -2.06
CA ASN A 17 3.51 8.13 -3.51
C ASN A 17 4.26 9.22 -4.28
N VAL A 18 4.17 10.49 -3.83
CA VAL A 18 4.87 11.60 -4.47
C VAL A 18 6.40 11.49 -4.29
N LEU A 19 6.85 11.01 -3.14
CA LEU A 19 8.28 10.82 -2.86
C LEU A 19 8.87 9.70 -3.74
N ARG A 20 8.20 8.57 -3.83
CA ARG A 20 8.57 7.47 -4.74
C ARG A 20 8.57 7.91 -6.20
N ALA A 21 7.54 8.64 -6.63
CA ALA A 21 7.47 9.15 -8.00
C ALA A 21 8.62 10.13 -8.34
N ARG A 22 9.03 10.96 -7.39
CA ARG A 22 10.19 11.86 -7.56
C ARG A 22 11.49 11.08 -7.66
N ALA A 23 11.71 10.10 -6.79
CA ALA A 23 12.89 9.25 -6.85
C ALA A 23 12.98 8.51 -8.20
N TRP A 24 11.86 7.96 -8.69
CA TRP A 24 11.80 7.37 -10.03
C TRP A 24 12.04 8.38 -11.15
N GLN A 25 11.49 9.58 -11.04
CA GLN A 25 11.71 10.65 -12.02
C GLN A 25 13.21 10.99 -12.14
N GLU A 26 13.90 11.11 -11.02
CA GLU A 26 15.35 11.36 -10.99
C GLU A 26 16.15 10.17 -11.50
N ALA A 27 15.77 8.95 -11.12
CA ALA A 27 16.41 7.74 -11.63
C ALA A 27 16.29 7.63 -13.16
N LEU A 28 15.10 7.85 -13.71
CA LEU A 28 14.87 7.86 -15.16
C LEU A 28 15.65 8.98 -15.88
N ALA A 29 15.78 10.16 -15.26
CA ALA A 29 16.53 11.28 -15.82
C ALA A 29 18.02 10.95 -15.98
N ARG A 30 18.61 10.12 -15.12
CA ARG A 30 20.00 9.61 -15.26
C ARG A 30 20.22 8.83 -16.56
N TYR A 31 19.16 8.19 -17.06
CA TYR A 31 19.17 7.47 -18.34
C TYR A 31 18.62 8.32 -19.50
N GLY A 32 18.64 9.66 -19.36
CA GLY A 32 18.21 10.61 -20.40
C GLY A 32 16.69 10.68 -20.60
N ARG A 33 15.88 10.10 -19.69
CA ARG A 33 14.42 10.08 -19.79
C ARG A 33 13.80 11.19 -18.94
N GLN A 34 13.50 12.31 -19.57
CA GLN A 34 12.77 13.42 -18.92
C GLN A 34 11.26 13.10 -18.91
N VAL A 35 10.77 12.58 -17.78
CA VAL A 35 9.37 12.20 -17.61
C VAL A 35 8.68 13.17 -16.64
N ARG A 36 7.47 13.61 -16.97
CA ARG A 36 6.68 14.46 -16.06
C ARG A 36 6.22 13.64 -14.86
N LEU A 37 6.19 14.27 -13.67
CA LEU A 37 5.87 13.63 -12.41
C LEU A 37 4.49 12.94 -12.44
N GLU A 38 3.49 13.58 -13.05
CA GLU A 38 2.13 13.03 -13.15
C GLU A 38 2.08 11.71 -13.93
N ARG A 39 2.96 11.55 -14.92
CA ARG A 39 3.07 10.30 -15.68
C ARG A 39 3.72 9.19 -14.87
N VAL A 40 4.68 9.54 -14.00
CA VAL A 40 5.31 8.59 -13.09
C VAL A 40 4.31 8.14 -12.04
N LEU A 41 3.58 9.10 -11.42
CA LEU A 41 2.52 8.82 -10.44
C LEU A 41 1.45 7.88 -11.00
N ALA A 42 0.97 8.16 -12.22
CA ALA A 42 -0.04 7.32 -12.87
C ALA A 42 0.43 5.87 -13.14
N ARG A 43 1.75 5.64 -13.21
CA ARG A 43 2.32 4.31 -13.42
C ARG A 43 2.71 3.61 -12.11
N LEU A 44 3.06 4.37 -11.09
CA LEU A 44 3.49 3.84 -9.81
C LEU A 44 2.44 2.89 -9.19
N ALA A 45 1.17 3.24 -9.33
CA ALA A 45 0.06 2.44 -8.85
C ALA A 45 -0.10 1.05 -9.52
N HIS A 46 0.48 0.85 -10.71
CA HIS A 46 0.24 -0.34 -11.52
C HIS A 46 1.46 -1.26 -11.64
N SER A 47 2.64 -0.80 -11.33
CA SER A 47 3.84 -1.50 -11.78
C SER A 47 4.97 -1.64 -10.79
N GLY A 48 4.93 -1.00 -9.62
CA GLY A 48 6.02 -1.13 -8.65
C GLY A 48 7.41 -1.07 -9.33
N ASP A 49 8.19 -2.12 -9.16
CA ASP A 49 9.53 -2.27 -9.77
C ASP A 49 9.54 -2.40 -11.31
N GLN A 50 8.41 -2.69 -11.93
CA GLN A 50 8.28 -2.72 -13.40
C GLN A 50 8.02 -1.34 -14.01
N LEU A 51 7.95 -0.30 -13.21
CA LEU A 51 7.75 1.07 -13.68
C LEU A 51 8.73 1.50 -14.78
N PRO A 52 10.04 1.16 -14.75
CA PRO A 52 10.96 1.51 -15.81
C PRO A 52 10.58 0.98 -17.19
N ALA A 53 9.98 -0.20 -17.27
CA ALA A 53 9.54 -0.78 -18.55
C ALA A 53 8.50 0.09 -19.28
N ALA A 54 7.77 0.93 -18.57
CA ALA A 54 6.82 1.86 -19.18
C ALA A 54 7.47 3.10 -19.83
N PHE A 55 8.76 3.34 -19.54
CA PHE A 55 9.47 4.57 -19.95
C PHE A 55 10.75 4.31 -20.73
N LEU A 56 11.24 3.08 -20.78
CA LEU A 56 12.41 2.65 -21.52
C LEU A 56 12.01 1.75 -22.69
N PRO A 57 12.70 1.83 -23.84
CA PRO A 57 12.62 0.80 -24.86
C PRO A 57 13.06 -0.56 -24.28
N GLU A 58 12.50 -1.66 -24.81
CA GLU A 58 12.73 -3.02 -24.34
C GLU A 58 14.22 -3.37 -24.21
N GLU A 59 15.03 -3.06 -25.26
CA GLU A 59 16.49 -3.31 -25.24
C GLU A 59 17.23 -2.52 -24.16
N GLU A 60 16.80 -1.30 -23.84
CA GLU A 60 17.40 -0.48 -22.80
C GLU A 60 16.96 -0.97 -21.41
N TYR A 61 15.69 -1.37 -21.30
CA TYR A 61 15.16 -1.95 -20.06
C TYR A 61 15.89 -3.24 -19.71
N GLU A 62 16.01 -4.18 -20.65
CA GLU A 62 16.73 -5.45 -20.43
C GLU A 62 18.20 -5.23 -20.02
N ARG A 63 18.82 -4.18 -20.54
CA ARG A 63 20.25 -3.87 -20.27
C ARG A 63 20.49 -3.17 -18.94
N HIS A 64 19.53 -2.36 -18.48
CA HIS A 64 19.75 -1.41 -17.39
C HIS A 64 18.73 -1.53 -16.23
N ALA A 65 17.78 -2.45 -16.29
CA ALA A 65 16.71 -2.54 -15.29
C ALA A 65 17.26 -2.68 -13.86
N ASP A 66 18.21 -3.60 -13.65
CA ASP A 66 18.79 -3.86 -12.32
C ASP A 66 19.61 -2.68 -11.79
N GLU A 67 20.39 -2.03 -12.67
CA GLU A 67 21.19 -0.86 -12.29
C GLU A 67 20.27 0.33 -11.94
N LEU A 68 19.22 0.54 -12.74
CA LEU A 68 18.24 1.59 -12.51
C LEU A 68 17.42 1.36 -11.23
N ALA A 69 16.98 0.13 -10.99
CA ALA A 69 16.26 -0.24 -9.77
C ALA A 69 17.17 -0.08 -8.53
N SER A 70 18.43 -0.48 -8.62
CA SER A 70 19.42 -0.30 -7.54
C SER A 70 19.67 1.17 -7.26
N PHE A 71 19.80 2.00 -8.31
CA PHE A 71 19.98 3.44 -8.16
C PHE A 71 18.73 4.09 -7.55
N TYR A 72 17.54 3.72 -8.02
CA TYR A 72 16.26 4.20 -7.42
C TYR A 72 16.19 3.87 -5.93
N ARG A 73 16.47 2.61 -5.53
CA ARG A 73 16.42 2.21 -4.12
C ARG A 73 17.40 3.02 -3.27
N ALA A 74 18.65 3.14 -3.69
CA ALA A 74 19.66 3.94 -2.97
C ALA A 74 19.21 5.39 -2.82
N LEU A 75 18.75 6.02 -3.91
CA LEU A 75 18.25 7.39 -3.91
C LEU A 75 17.03 7.56 -2.99
N TYR A 76 16.08 6.61 -3.05
CA TYR A 76 14.89 6.66 -2.21
C TYR A 76 15.25 6.56 -0.73
N HIS A 77 16.09 5.61 -0.35
CA HIS A 77 16.53 5.42 1.03
C HIS A 77 17.31 6.62 1.58
N GLU A 78 18.23 7.18 0.82
CA GLU A 78 19.08 8.29 1.28
C GLU A 78 18.34 9.62 1.35
N GLU A 79 17.51 9.93 0.33
CA GLU A 79 16.97 11.28 0.15
C GLU A 79 15.48 11.39 0.45
N TYR A 80 14.68 10.35 0.24
CA TYR A 80 13.23 10.43 0.30
C TYR A 80 12.61 9.74 1.51
N LEU A 81 13.11 8.58 1.88
CA LEU A 81 12.61 7.81 3.03
C LEU A 81 12.59 8.62 4.34
N PRO A 82 13.62 9.43 4.67
CA PRO A 82 13.59 10.29 5.87
C PRO A 82 12.53 11.41 5.83
N ARG A 83 11.89 11.65 4.69
CA ARG A 83 10.85 12.69 4.51
C ARG A 83 9.44 12.12 4.59
N VAL A 84 9.31 10.81 4.65
CA VAL A 84 8.01 10.13 4.75
C VAL A 84 7.29 10.57 6.02
N LYS A 85 5.99 10.74 5.93
CA LYS A 85 5.14 11.12 7.06
C LYS A 85 3.93 10.20 7.14
N PRO A 86 3.45 9.90 8.34
CA PRO A 86 2.17 9.23 8.50
C PRO A 86 1.02 10.09 7.97
N PHE A 87 0.02 9.45 7.42
CA PHE A 87 -1.26 10.13 7.22
C PHE A 87 -1.94 10.44 8.56
N PRO A 88 -2.76 11.50 8.64
CA PRO A 88 -3.44 11.86 9.88
C PRO A 88 -4.33 10.74 10.40
N GLY A 89 -4.17 10.40 11.68
CA GLY A 89 -5.04 9.46 12.39
C GLY A 89 -4.69 7.99 12.26
N VAL A 90 -3.55 7.64 11.65
CA VAL A 90 -3.11 6.24 11.48
C VAL A 90 -2.95 5.54 12.83
N THR A 91 -2.13 6.08 13.70
CA THR A 91 -1.84 5.46 15.00
C THR A 91 -3.11 5.32 15.84
N GLU A 92 -3.94 6.36 15.88
CA GLU A 92 -5.21 6.35 16.61
C GLU A 92 -6.20 5.32 16.03
N LEU A 93 -6.25 5.18 14.69
CA LEU A 93 -7.10 4.17 14.05
C LEU A 93 -6.64 2.75 14.40
N LEU A 94 -5.34 2.47 14.33
CA LEU A 94 -4.81 1.14 14.62
C LEU A 94 -5.04 0.76 16.09
N HIS A 95 -4.85 1.69 17.04
CA HIS A 95 -5.21 1.47 18.44
C HIS A 95 -6.69 1.16 18.62
N HIS A 96 -7.56 1.97 18.01
CA HIS A 96 -9.01 1.75 18.08
C HIS A 96 -9.42 0.37 17.54
N LEU A 97 -8.83 -0.04 16.41
CA LEU A 97 -9.09 -1.36 15.83
C LEU A 97 -8.64 -2.50 16.77
N ARG A 98 -7.49 -2.37 17.42
CA ARG A 98 -7.05 -3.34 18.42
C ARG A 98 -8.00 -3.43 19.61
N ASP A 99 -8.48 -2.29 20.12
CA ASP A 99 -9.45 -2.23 21.22
C ASP A 99 -10.80 -2.88 20.84
N GLU A 100 -11.19 -2.78 19.55
CA GLU A 100 -12.37 -3.44 18.98
C GLU A 100 -12.13 -4.94 18.64
N GLY A 101 -10.94 -5.47 18.94
CA GLY A 101 -10.58 -6.89 18.80
C GLY A 101 -10.20 -7.31 17.38
N TRP A 102 -9.80 -6.37 16.50
CA TRP A 102 -9.27 -6.67 15.19
C TRP A 102 -7.82 -7.18 15.28
N ARG A 103 -7.51 -8.19 14.48
CA ARG A 103 -6.15 -8.58 14.16
C ARG A 103 -5.67 -7.78 12.94
N ILE A 104 -4.47 -7.21 13.02
CA ILE A 104 -3.97 -6.27 12.03
C ILE A 104 -2.77 -6.87 11.30
N ALA A 105 -2.84 -6.89 9.97
CA ALA A 105 -1.71 -7.21 9.11
C ALA A 105 -1.34 -6.01 8.23
N LEU A 106 -0.04 -5.87 7.96
CA LEU A 106 0.49 -4.96 6.95
C LEU A 106 0.85 -5.77 5.70
N ALA A 107 0.35 -5.33 4.57
CA ALA A 107 0.64 -5.86 3.24
C ALA A 107 1.37 -4.79 2.44
N CYS A 108 2.69 -4.94 2.25
CA CYS A 108 3.54 -3.92 1.68
C CYS A 108 4.32 -4.46 0.48
N THR A 109 4.46 -3.66 -0.56
CA THR A 109 5.33 -3.97 -1.72
C THR A 109 6.75 -3.42 -1.55
N ALA A 110 7.03 -2.72 -0.46
CA ALA A 110 8.34 -2.22 -0.10
C ALA A 110 9.27 -3.35 0.37
N ASP A 111 10.55 -3.09 0.37
CA ASP A 111 11.50 -4.02 0.97
C ASP A 111 11.37 -4.08 2.52
N PRO A 112 11.92 -5.12 3.16
CA PRO A 112 11.78 -5.29 4.61
C PRO A 112 12.30 -4.10 5.43
N ASP A 113 13.39 -3.46 5.02
CA ASP A 113 14.00 -2.35 5.76
C ASP A 113 13.12 -1.08 5.68
N GLU A 114 12.47 -0.84 4.53
CA GLU A 114 11.49 0.23 4.39
C GLU A 114 10.27 0.00 5.27
N LEU A 115 9.72 -1.22 5.27
CA LEU A 115 8.56 -1.54 6.11
C LEU A 115 8.89 -1.39 7.59
N GLU A 116 10.07 -1.82 8.03
CA GLU A 116 10.53 -1.64 9.41
C GLU A 116 10.61 -0.16 9.79
N HIS A 117 11.20 0.66 8.91
CA HIS A 117 11.23 2.11 9.09
C HIS A 117 9.82 2.72 9.24
N TYR A 118 8.84 2.26 8.44
CA TYR A 118 7.46 2.76 8.57
C TYR A 118 6.81 2.34 9.88
N ILE A 119 7.02 1.12 10.34
CA ILE A 119 6.49 0.62 11.62
C ILE A 119 7.08 1.44 12.78
N GLU A 120 8.39 1.70 12.77
CA GLU A 120 9.06 2.57 13.76
C GLU A 120 8.51 4.00 13.71
N LEU A 121 8.39 4.58 12.51
CA LEU A 121 7.85 5.94 12.30
C LEU A 121 6.43 6.09 12.86
N LEU A 122 5.61 5.05 12.71
CA LEU A 122 4.23 4.99 13.20
C LEU A 122 4.16 4.68 14.71
N GLY A 123 5.18 4.03 15.27
CA GLY A 123 5.20 3.56 16.66
C GLY A 123 4.12 2.52 16.95
N VAL A 124 3.89 1.58 16.02
CA VAL A 124 2.76 0.64 16.07
C VAL A 124 3.16 -0.84 16.08
N GLU A 125 4.42 -1.14 16.32
CA GLU A 125 4.94 -2.52 16.29
C GLU A 125 4.10 -3.49 17.13
N ASP A 126 3.74 -3.09 18.35
CA ASP A 126 2.92 -3.91 19.28
C ASP A 126 1.48 -4.11 18.82
N LEU A 127 1.03 -3.39 17.80
CA LEU A 127 -0.33 -3.48 17.26
C LEU A 127 -0.44 -4.43 16.06
N ILE A 128 0.69 -4.82 15.46
CA ILE A 128 0.73 -5.58 14.21
C ILE A 128 0.89 -7.08 14.51
N ASP A 129 -0.07 -7.88 14.05
CA ASP A 129 -0.06 -9.33 14.21
C ASP A 129 0.70 -10.06 13.08
N ALA A 130 0.74 -9.46 11.89
CA ALA A 130 1.44 -10.02 10.73
C ALA A 130 1.91 -8.91 9.78
N ARG A 131 2.98 -9.20 9.04
CA ARG A 131 3.52 -8.32 8.01
C ARG A 131 4.05 -9.15 6.85
N THR A 132 3.87 -8.65 5.65
CA THR A 132 4.36 -9.25 4.40
C THR A 132 5.00 -8.18 3.53
N THR A 133 6.05 -8.56 2.82
CA THR A 133 6.76 -7.72 1.87
C THR A 133 6.88 -8.44 0.52
N ASP A 134 7.47 -7.80 -0.46
CA ASP A 134 7.76 -8.39 -1.76
C ASP A 134 8.79 -9.55 -1.68
N ALA A 135 9.53 -9.64 -0.58
CA ALA A 135 10.56 -10.67 -0.38
C ALA A 135 9.99 -12.09 -0.19
N GLU A 136 8.74 -12.21 0.27
CA GLU A 136 8.11 -13.49 0.59
C GLU A 136 7.19 -14.04 -0.51
N VAL A 137 6.99 -13.31 -1.62
CA VAL A 137 5.97 -13.62 -2.63
C VAL A 137 6.49 -13.58 -4.06
N ASP A 138 5.73 -14.15 -5.00
CA ASP A 138 6.03 -14.07 -6.43
C ASP A 138 5.78 -12.64 -6.94
N ARG A 139 6.84 -11.97 -7.37
CA ARG A 139 6.81 -10.58 -7.86
C ARG A 139 5.94 -10.36 -9.12
N THR A 140 5.51 -11.41 -9.79
CA THR A 140 4.63 -11.29 -10.96
C THR A 140 3.16 -11.05 -10.59
N ARG A 141 2.78 -11.26 -9.32
CA ARG A 141 1.40 -11.19 -8.81
C ARG A 141 1.29 -10.51 -7.45
N LEU A 142 2.13 -9.52 -7.18
CA LEU A 142 2.24 -8.86 -5.86
C LEU A 142 0.90 -8.43 -5.26
N ASN A 143 0.04 -7.82 -6.06
CA ASN A 143 -1.24 -7.30 -5.60
C ASN A 143 -2.25 -8.36 -5.13
N GLU A 144 -2.04 -9.64 -5.44
CA GLU A 144 -2.85 -10.75 -4.94
C GLU A 144 -2.10 -11.55 -3.87
N GLU A 145 -0.81 -11.80 -4.09
CA GLU A 145 -0.03 -12.70 -3.24
C GLU A 145 0.34 -12.08 -1.89
N ILE A 146 0.67 -10.78 -1.86
CA ILE A 146 0.96 -10.08 -0.60
C ILE A 146 -0.24 -10.10 0.36
N PRO A 147 -1.46 -9.68 -0.01
CA PRO A 147 -2.60 -9.79 0.89
C PRO A 147 -3.02 -11.24 1.17
N ALA A 148 -2.80 -12.18 0.24
CA ALA A 148 -3.07 -13.61 0.50
C ALA A 148 -2.14 -14.17 1.59
N GLU A 149 -0.87 -13.84 1.54
CA GLU A 149 0.10 -14.22 2.57
C GLU A 149 -0.22 -13.57 3.91
N ALA A 150 -0.62 -12.30 3.93
CA ALA A 150 -1.08 -11.62 5.14
C ALA A 150 -2.25 -12.35 5.82
N ILE A 151 -3.24 -12.82 5.04
CA ILE A 151 -4.37 -13.64 5.54
C ILE A 151 -3.83 -14.93 6.16
N ARG A 152 -2.93 -15.62 5.47
CA ARG A 152 -2.33 -16.87 5.95
C ARG A 152 -1.59 -16.68 7.27
N LEU A 153 -0.80 -15.62 7.40
CA LEU A 153 -0.05 -15.30 8.62
C LEU A 153 -0.97 -14.90 9.78
N LEU A 154 -2.10 -14.25 9.48
CA LEU A 154 -3.13 -13.99 10.47
C LEU A 154 -3.87 -15.29 10.90
N GLY A 155 -3.70 -16.42 10.21
CA GLY A 155 -4.40 -17.66 10.50
C GLY A 155 -5.93 -17.53 10.35
N LEU A 156 -6.39 -16.69 9.42
CA LEU A 156 -7.81 -16.42 9.17
C LEU A 156 -8.21 -16.97 7.80
N ASP A 157 -9.45 -17.39 7.68
CA ASP A 157 -10.08 -17.63 6.39
C ASP A 157 -10.60 -16.30 5.82
N ARG A 158 -10.60 -16.15 4.50
CA ARG A 158 -11.15 -14.98 3.79
C ARG A 158 -12.62 -14.72 4.11
N THR A 159 -13.36 -15.76 4.45
CA THR A 159 -14.78 -15.69 4.82
C THR A 159 -15.02 -15.22 6.25
N ASP A 160 -14.00 -15.13 7.09
CA ASP A 160 -14.10 -14.79 8.53
C ASP A 160 -14.29 -13.30 8.83
N GLY A 161 -14.79 -12.52 7.86
CA GLY A 161 -15.00 -11.07 8.03
C GLY A 161 -13.74 -10.25 7.88
N THR A 162 -12.71 -10.77 7.19
CA THR A 162 -11.49 -10.04 6.87
C THR A 162 -11.78 -8.94 5.85
N LEU A 163 -11.23 -7.75 6.11
CA LEU A 163 -11.30 -6.59 5.22
C LEU A 163 -9.89 -6.17 4.78
N ALA A 164 -9.82 -5.50 3.63
CA ALA A 164 -8.62 -4.81 3.19
C ALA A 164 -8.84 -3.30 3.15
N ILE A 165 -7.80 -2.52 3.46
CA ILE A 165 -7.80 -1.06 3.36
C ILE A 165 -6.61 -0.64 2.51
N ALA A 166 -6.87 0.09 1.42
CA ALA A 166 -5.83 0.56 0.52
C ALA A 166 -6.14 1.94 -0.07
N GLY A 167 -5.07 2.68 -0.39
CA GLY A 167 -5.13 4.02 -0.99
C GLY A 167 -5.00 4.02 -2.51
N ASN A 168 -4.90 2.85 -3.17
CA ASN A 168 -4.81 2.78 -4.63
C ASN A 168 -5.71 1.70 -5.24
N PRO A 169 -6.18 1.89 -6.51
CA PRO A 169 -7.06 0.96 -7.19
C PRO A 169 -6.45 -0.44 -7.40
N TYR A 170 -5.15 -0.52 -7.67
CA TYR A 170 -4.49 -1.78 -8.00
C TYR A 170 -4.50 -2.78 -6.83
N ASP A 171 -4.22 -2.30 -5.61
CA ASP A 171 -4.26 -3.14 -4.41
C ASP A 171 -5.69 -3.51 -4.02
N LEU A 172 -6.64 -2.58 -4.21
CA LEU A 172 -8.07 -2.89 -4.03
C LEU A 172 -8.53 -4.00 -4.98
N GLU A 173 -8.20 -3.92 -6.27
CA GLU A 173 -8.53 -4.96 -7.25
C GLU A 173 -7.92 -6.32 -6.87
N GLY A 174 -6.68 -6.34 -6.39
CA GLY A 174 -6.02 -7.56 -5.92
C GLY A 174 -6.77 -8.17 -4.73
N ALA A 175 -7.11 -7.38 -3.74
CA ALA A 175 -7.87 -7.83 -2.58
C ALA A 175 -9.29 -8.31 -2.95
N VAL A 176 -9.97 -7.62 -3.86
CA VAL A 176 -11.28 -8.03 -4.39
C VAL A 176 -11.21 -9.37 -5.11
N ARG A 177 -10.18 -9.62 -5.94
CA ARG A 177 -9.98 -10.92 -6.58
C ARG A 177 -9.80 -12.07 -5.58
N LEU A 178 -9.27 -11.77 -4.40
CA LEU A 178 -9.19 -12.73 -3.29
C LEU A 178 -10.54 -12.90 -2.56
N GLY A 179 -11.56 -12.15 -2.92
CA GLY A 179 -12.88 -12.18 -2.28
C GLY A 179 -12.96 -11.37 -0.98
N LEU A 180 -12.04 -10.44 -0.74
CA LEU A 180 -12.08 -9.54 0.41
C LEU A 180 -13.04 -8.38 0.17
N ARG A 181 -13.65 -7.88 1.25
CA ARG A 181 -14.33 -6.59 1.26
C ARG A 181 -13.29 -5.50 1.44
N CYS A 182 -13.38 -4.42 0.65
CA CYS A 182 -12.34 -3.41 0.58
C CYS A 182 -12.86 -2.02 0.96
N ILE A 183 -12.05 -1.26 1.70
CA ILE A 183 -12.26 0.15 2.00
C ILE A 183 -11.17 0.95 1.30
N GLY A 184 -11.56 1.98 0.55
CA GLY A 184 -10.65 2.90 -0.13
C GLY A 184 -10.31 4.11 0.73
N LEU A 185 -9.07 4.64 0.61
CA LEU A 185 -8.64 5.91 1.21
C LEU A 185 -8.13 6.85 0.13
N VAL A 186 -8.79 8.02 -0.08
CA VAL A 186 -8.38 8.99 -1.12
C VAL A 186 -7.06 9.69 -0.83
N CYS A 187 -6.54 9.61 0.38
CA CYS A 187 -5.23 10.18 0.72
C CYS A 187 -4.08 9.59 -0.10
N GLY A 188 -4.26 8.41 -0.70
CA GLY A 188 -3.32 7.82 -1.66
C GLY A 188 -3.22 8.55 -2.99
N GLY A 189 -4.09 9.55 -3.25
CA GLY A 189 -4.05 10.40 -4.44
C GLY A 189 -4.98 9.98 -5.57
N PHE A 190 -5.85 8.99 -5.35
CA PHE A 190 -6.89 8.56 -6.29
C PHE A 190 -8.26 9.10 -5.88
N SER A 191 -9.14 9.29 -6.85
CA SER A 191 -10.50 9.79 -6.61
C SER A 191 -11.40 8.71 -5.99
N ASP A 192 -12.47 9.16 -5.38
CA ASP A 192 -13.55 8.32 -4.86
C ASP A 192 -14.10 7.37 -5.94
N GLU A 193 -14.31 7.89 -7.17
CA GLU A 193 -14.81 7.11 -8.30
C GLU A 193 -13.83 6.01 -8.73
N GLU A 194 -12.51 6.29 -8.77
CA GLU A 194 -11.50 5.29 -9.11
C GLU A 194 -11.44 4.17 -8.08
N LEU A 195 -11.50 4.50 -6.79
CA LEU A 195 -11.47 3.51 -5.71
C LEU A 195 -12.75 2.66 -5.69
N HIS A 196 -13.93 3.26 -5.92
CA HIS A 196 -15.17 2.49 -6.08
C HIS A 196 -15.17 1.60 -7.32
N ALA A 197 -14.65 2.09 -8.45
CA ALA A 197 -14.51 1.29 -9.67
C ALA A 197 -13.58 0.08 -9.48
N ALA A 198 -12.57 0.18 -8.61
CA ALA A 198 -11.70 -0.90 -8.21
C ALA A 198 -12.33 -1.88 -7.18
N GLY A 199 -13.56 -1.62 -6.74
CA GLY A 199 -14.32 -2.51 -5.88
C GLY A 199 -14.34 -2.14 -4.40
N ALA A 200 -13.93 -0.91 -4.03
CA ALA A 200 -14.14 -0.43 -2.67
C ALA A 200 -15.64 -0.34 -2.35
N ILE A 201 -16.07 -0.93 -1.24
CA ILE A 201 -17.46 -0.88 -0.78
C ILE A 201 -17.78 0.40 0.01
N ALA A 202 -16.76 1.11 0.46
CA ALA A 202 -16.81 2.42 1.08
C ALA A 202 -15.50 3.14 0.85
N VAL A 203 -15.54 4.47 0.78
CA VAL A 203 -14.37 5.33 0.60
C VAL A 203 -14.36 6.43 1.67
N PHE A 204 -13.17 6.70 2.21
CA PHE A 204 -12.94 7.74 3.22
C PHE A 204 -11.77 8.63 2.81
N GLY A 205 -11.69 9.84 3.39
CA GLY A 205 -10.65 10.80 3.07
C GLY A 205 -9.27 10.34 3.52
N THR A 206 -9.15 9.98 4.79
CA THR A 206 -7.89 9.59 5.46
C THR A 206 -8.20 8.56 6.55
N PRO A 207 -7.18 7.94 7.16
CA PRO A 207 -7.36 7.14 8.38
C PRO A 207 -8.11 7.87 9.50
N ARG A 208 -7.89 9.18 9.66
CA ARG A 208 -8.64 10.02 10.63
C ARG A 208 -10.13 10.14 10.26
N ASP A 209 -10.46 10.30 8.98
CA ASP A 209 -11.85 10.36 8.53
C ASP A 209 -12.56 9.03 8.78
N LEU A 210 -11.90 7.91 8.44
CA LEU A 210 -12.41 6.56 8.74
C LEU A 210 -12.65 6.37 10.24
N LEU A 211 -11.71 6.78 11.10
CA LEU A 211 -11.86 6.70 12.54
C LEU A 211 -13.03 7.56 13.04
N THR A 212 -13.16 8.80 12.56
CA THR A 212 -14.22 9.73 12.95
C THR A 212 -15.60 9.21 12.56
N ARG A 213 -15.70 8.52 11.42
CA ARG A 213 -16.92 7.92 10.87
C ARG A 213 -16.96 6.41 11.06
N TYR A 214 -16.27 5.89 12.07
CA TYR A 214 -16.12 4.46 12.30
C TYR A 214 -17.48 3.74 12.39
N ALA A 215 -18.45 4.34 13.09
CA ALA A 215 -19.81 3.77 13.25
C ALA A 215 -20.59 3.64 11.91
N GLU A 216 -20.22 4.40 10.89
CA GLU A 216 -20.82 4.34 9.54
C GLU A 216 -20.05 3.39 8.61
N SER A 217 -18.88 2.92 9.04
CA SER A 217 -17.98 2.14 8.21
C SER A 217 -18.38 0.66 8.16
N PRO A 218 -17.92 -0.08 7.12
CA PRO A 218 -18.10 -1.53 7.03
C PRO A 218 -17.36 -2.33 8.13
N LEU A 219 -16.59 -1.67 8.99
CA LEU A 219 -15.89 -2.28 10.14
C LEU A 219 -16.85 -2.60 11.28
N VAL A 220 -17.98 -1.90 11.34
CA VAL A 220 -19.05 -2.19 12.32
C VAL A 220 -20.01 -3.20 11.70
N PRO A 221 -20.30 -4.33 12.39
CA PRO A 221 -21.31 -5.25 11.90
C PRO A 221 -22.69 -4.54 11.80
N PRO A 222 -23.51 -4.86 10.79
CA PRO A 222 -24.84 -4.29 10.69
C PRO A 222 -25.62 -4.58 11.98
N SER A 223 -26.26 -3.54 12.50
CA SER A 223 -27.16 -3.69 13.66
C SER A 223 -28.28 -4.67 13.30
N CYS A 224 -28.44 -5.72 14.10
CA CYS A 224 -29.53 -6.69 13.94
C CYS A 224 -30.89 -6.03 14.23
#